data_c5168f8ae5782cff1229857a5f5fc617
#
_entry.id   c5168f8ae5782cff1229857a5f5fc617
#
_cell.length_a   1.000
_cell.length_b   1.000
_cell.length_c   1.000
_cell.angle_alpha   90.00
_cell.angle_beta   90.00
_cell.angle_gamma   90.00
#
_symmetry.space_group_name_H-M   'P 1'
#
loop_
_entity.id
_entity.type
_entity.pdbx_description
1 polymer ?
#
loop_
_entity_poly.entity_id
_entity_poly.type
_entity_poly.pdbx_seq_one_letter_code
_entity_poly.pdbx_strand_id
1 'polypeptide(L)'
;MENLFLAWREFCEGKRGKKDVQEFEFNLENNLFELHELLKNKTYQHCNYTAFNVCDPKLRRIHKATVRDRVLHHAIFRVLYPIFDKCFIFDSYSCREDKGTHAAVDRLERFLQKASKNNKKNVFALKCDIRKFFDSIDQEILLEIIRRKIGGNDAIWLLEKILRSFPAGLPLGNVTSQLFANIYLNELDQFIKHVLKEKFYLRYCDDFILLSENREHLENLINSIDEFLNSKLKLHLHPNKIIIRKRRQGIDFLGYVTLQNHRVLRTKTKRRVLKKIKNKHIELLKGNISEESFNQSWQSYFGILKHCKGYKIQKEIENMLQ
;
A
#
# COMPACT_ATOMS: atom_id res chain seq x y z
N MET A 1 21.38 -6.68 -18.95
CA MET A 1 21.90 -5.29 -18.77
C MET A 1 20.82 -4.24 -18.94
N GLU A 2 20.15 -4.15 -20.08
CA GLU A 2 19.17 -3.10 -20.39
C GLU A 2 18.14 -2.87 -19.26
N ASN A 3 17.54 -3.94 -18.71
CA ASN A 3 16.59 -3.84 -17.61
C ASN A 3 17.19 -3.20 -16.34
N LEU A 4 18.47 -3.39 -16.05
CA LEU A 4 19.13 -2.76 -14.90
C LEU A 4 19.28 -1.24 -15.10
N PHE A 5 19.64 -0.78 -16.31
CA PHE A 5 19.69 0.64 -16.62
C PHE A 5 18.31 1.30 -16.56
N LEU A 6 17.28 0.65 -17.07
CA LEU A 6 15.91 1.16 -16.99
C LEU A 6 15.42 1.21 -15.53
N ALA A 7 15.72 0.18 -14.76
CA ALA A 7 15.41 0.13 -13.32
C ALA A 7 16.15 1.22 -12.53
N TRP A 8 17.40 1.52 -12.88
CA TRP A 8 18.13 2.64 -12.30
C TRP A 8 17.43 3.98 -12.57
N ARG A 9 17.03 4.24 -13.82
CA ARG A 9 16.32 5.47 -14.18
C ARG A 9 15.05 5.67 -13.35
N GLU A 10 14.21 4.64 -13.24
CA GLU A 10 12.99 4.68 -12.42
C GLU A 10 13.31 4.83 -10.93
N PHE A 11 14.32 4.12 -10.45
CA PHE A 11 14.71 4.18 -9.04
C PHE A 11 15.20 5.58 -8.64
N CYS A 12 15.99 6.25 -9.45
CA CYS A 12 16.61 7.53 -9.10
C CYS A 12 15.67 8.74 -9.20
N GLU A 13 14.47 8.59 -9.78
CA GLU A 13 13.47 9.66 -9.85
C GLU A 13 13.15 10.23 -8.45
N GLY A 14 13.35 11.54 -8.29
CA GLY A 14 13.15 12.25 -7.02
C GLY A 14 14.12 11.86 -5.89
N LYS A 15 15.21 11.11 -6.19
CA LYS A 15 16.16 10.63 -5.18
C LYS A 15 17.62 11.03 -5.46
N ARG A 16 17.91 11.67 -6.58
CA ARG A 16 19.29 12.05 -6.95
C ARG A 16 20.01 12.98 -5.96
N GLY A 17 19.27 13.76 -5.16
CA GLY A 17 19.83 14.57 -4.08
C GLY A 17 20.25 13.79 -2.82
N LYS A 18 20.09 12.47 -2.77
CA LYS A 18 20.49 11.65 -1.62
C LYS A 18 21.93 11.16 -1.78
N LYS A 19 22.74 11.31 -0.73
CA LYS A 19 24.16 10.97 -0.71
C LYS A 19 24.45 9.55 -1.19
N ASP A 20 23.72 8.55 -0.67
CA ASP A 20 23.88 7.15 -1.07
C ASP A 20 23.54 6.89 -2.55
N VAL A 21 22.64 7.69 -3.13
CA VAL A 21 22.30 7.59 -4.56
C VAL A 21 23.38 8.25 -5.41
N GLN A 22 23.92 9.40 -4.99
CA GLN A 22 25.02 10.08 -5.67
C GLN A 22 26.30 9.25 -5.68
N GLU A 23 26.65 8.63 -4.54
CA GLU A 23 27.78 7.71 -4.43
C GLU A 23 27.67 6.54 -5.41
N PHE A 24 26.49 5.96 -5.55
CA PHE A 24 26.24 4.90 -6.53
C PHE A 24 26.27 5.40 -7.97
N GLU A 25 25.70 6.57 -8.23
CA GLU A 25 25.66 7.20 -9.56
C GLU A 25 27.07 7.56 -10.09
N PHE A 26 28.00 7.93 -9.19
CA PHE A 26 29.38 8.28 -9.55
C PHE A 26 30.13 7.13 -10.27
N ASN A 27 29.84 5.87 -9.89
CA ASN A 27 30.39 4.68 -10.53
C ASN A 27 29.29 3.81 -11.17
N LEU A 28 28.29 4.42 -11.77
CA LEU A 28 27.06 3.77 -12.21
C LEU A 28 27.30 2.55 -13.09
N GLU A 29 28.10 2.72 -14.15
CA GLU A 29 28.35 1.66 -15.12
C GLU A 29 29.02 0.45 -14.45
N ASN A 30 30.11 0.67 -13.72
CA ASN A 30 30.80 -0.40 -13.00
C ASN A 30 29.86 -1.12 -12.00
N ASN A 31 29.09 -0.36 -11.24
CA ASN A 31 28.13 -0.92 -10.26
C ASN A 31 27.06 -1.78 -10.93
N LEU A 32 26.55 -1.36 -12.10
CA LEU A 32 25.54 -2.13 -12.84
C LEU A 32 26.13 -3.35 -13.55
N PHE A 33 27.36 -3.24 -14.09
CA PHE A 33 28.06 -4.35 -14.69
C PHE A 33 28.43 -5.42 -13.64
N GLU A 34 28.95 -5.01 -12.48
CA GLU A 34 29.21 -5.91 -11.37
C GLU A 34 27.93 -6.66 -10.93
N LEU A 35 26.82 -5.92 -10.73
CA LEU A 35 25.54 -6.52 -10.40
C LEU A 35 25.07 -7.52 -11.47
N HIS A 36 25.26 -7.18 -12.75
CA HIS A 36 24.93 -8.07 -13.86
C HIS A 36 25.73 -9.39 -13.81
N GLU A 37 27.07 -9.31 -13.61
CA GLU A 37 27.91 -10.49 -13.52
C GLU A 37 27.58 -11.35 -12.29
N LEU A 38 27.26 -10.74 -11.12
CA LEU A 38 26.78 -11.47 -9.94
C LEU A 38 25.49 -12.24 -10.24
N LEU A 39 24.56 -11.65 -10.99
CA LEU A 39 23.31 -12.30 -11.38
C LEU A 39 23.55 -13.43 -12.40
N LYS A 40 24.36 -13.19 -13.42
CA LYS A 40 24.70 -14.14 -14.48
C LYS A 40 25.39 -15.38 -13.91
N ASN A 41 26.33 -15.19 -12.99
CA ASN A 41 27.09 -16.25 -12.36
C ASN A 41 26.37 -16.89 -11.15
N LYS A 42 25.16 -16.42 -10.82
CA LYS A 42 24.37 -16.89 -9.64
C LYS A 42 25.08 -16.74 -8.29
N THR A 43 25.99 -15.77 -8.20
CA THR A 43 26.75 -15.45 -6.98
C THR A 43 26.17 -14.27 -6.21
N TYR A 44 25.06 -13.68 -6.70
CA TYR A 44 24.41 -12.56 -6.04
C TYR A 44 23.98 -12.92 -4.60
N GLN A 45 24.33 -12.00 -3.69
CA GLN A 45 23.86 -11.98 -2.32
C GLN A 45 23.31 -10.59 -2.00
N HIS A 46 22.14 -10.56 -1.38
CA HIS A 46 21.53 -9.32 -0.92
C HIS A 46 22.31 -8.76 0.27
N CYS A 47 22.56 -7.44 0.26
CA CYS A 47 23.22 -6.77 1.38
C CYS A 47 22.28 -6.63 2.58
N ASN A 48 22.87 -6.34 3.74
CA ASN A 48 22.12 -6.08 4.97
C ASN A 48 21.22 -4.83 4.84
N TYR A 49 20.08 -4.89 5.50
CA TYR A 49 19.16 -3.76 5.60
C TYR A 49 19.60 -2.78 6.67
N THR A 50 19.44 -1.49 6.40
CA THR A 50 19.52 -0.44 7.41
C THR A 50 18.13 -0.16 7.94
N ALA A 51 17.90 -0.38 9.23
CA ALA A 51 16.60 -0.16 9.85
C ALA A 51 16.49 1.24 10.46
N PHE A 52 15.35 1.93 10.25
CA PHE A 52 15.01 3.18 10.90
C PHE A 52 13.50 3.28 11.16
N ASN A 53 13.12 4.11 12.10
CA ASN A 53 11.73 4.29 12.50
C ASN A 53 11.11 5.51 11.81
N VAL A 54 9.91 5.34 11.28
CA VAL A 54 9.05 6.43 10.76
C VAL A 54 7.78 6.47 11.56
N CYS A 55 7.43 7.65 12.07
CA CYS A 55 6.19 7.87 12.83
C CYS A 55 5.24 8.77 12.05
N ASP A 56 4.43 8.18 11.15
CA ASP A 56 3.38 8.91 10.41
C ASP A 56 2.23 7.99 9.95
N PRO A 57 1.11 7.94 10.59
CA PRO A 57 0.74 8.33 11.96
C PRO A 57 1.10 7.28 13.02
N LYS A 58 1.59 6.13 12.62
CA LYS A 58 2.00 5.02 13.48
C LYS A 58 3.49 4.81 13.35
N LEU A 59 4.12 4.41 14.44
CA LEU A 59 5.50 3.95 14.41
C LEU A 59 5.61 2.72 13.50
N ARG A 60 6.48 2.82 12.48
CA ARG A 60 6.82 1.74 11.58
C ARG A 60 8.33 1.61 11.49
N ARG A 61 8.83 0.41 11.61
CA ARG A 61 10.22 0.10 11.36
C ARG A 61 10.41 -0.17 9.87
N ILE A 62 11.17 0.70 9.21
CA ILE A 62 11.46 0.60 7.78
C ILE A 62 12.83 -0.05 7.62
N HIS A 63 12.94 -0.97 6.67
CA HIS A 63 14.17 -1.67 6.34
C HIS A 63 14.64 -1.23 4.96
N LYS A 64 15.64 -0.33 4.94
CA LYS A 64 16.20 0.23 3.71
C LYS A 64 17.29 -0.69 3.19
N ALA A 65 17.12 -1.23 1.99
CA ALA A 65 18.17 -1.96 1.26
C ALA A 65 19.23 -0.99 0.71
N THR A 66 20.39 -1.49 0.34
CA THR A 66 21.44 -0.71 -0.35
C THR A 66 20.95 -0.17 -1.70
N VAL A 67 21.61 0.81 -2.30
CA VAL A 67 21.22 1.33 -3.62
C VAL A 67 21.25 0.23 -4.67
N ARG A 68 22.31 -0.59 -4.67
CA ARG A 68 22.45 -1.75 -5.56
C ARG A 68 21.25 -2.67 -5.50
N ASP A 69 20.86 -3.06 -4.30
CA ASP A 69 19.75 -4.00 -4.11
C ASP A 69 18.40 -3.34 -4.45
N ARG A 70 18.23 -2.03 -4.16
CA ARG A 70 17.01 -1.31 -4.56
C ARG A 70 16.86 -1.21 -6.08
N VAL A 71 17.96 -1.05 -6.83
CA VAL A 71 17.95 -1.10 -8.30
C VAL A 71 17.50 -2.50 -8.76
N LEU A 72 18.01 -3.56 -8.15
CA LEU A 72 17.59 -4.92 -8.46
C LEU A 72 16.11 -5.15 -8.13
N HIS A 73 15.62 -4.64 -6.98
CA HIS A 73 14.19 -4.68 -6.66
C HIS A 73 13.33 -4.00 -7.73
N HIS A 74 13.77 -2.85 -8.27
CA HIS A 74 13.09 -2.20 -9.39
C HIS A 74 13.14 -3.05 -10.66
N ALA A 75 14.30 -3.64 -11.00
CA ALA A 75 14.43 -4.52 -12.16
C ALA A 75 13.50 -5.74 -12.10
N ILE A 76 13.36 -6.34 -10.92
CA ILE A 76 12.44 -7.45 -10.66
C ILE A 76 10.98 -6.96 -10.78
N PHE A 77 10.65 -5.83 -10.15
CA PHE A 77 9.31 -5.25 -10.21
C PHE A 77 8.86 -4.99 -11.64
N ARG A 78 9.72 -4.41 -12.47
CA ARG A 78 9.44 -4.14 -13.91
C ARG A 78 9.01 -5.37 -14.69
N VAL A 79 9.61 -6.52 -14.38
CA VAL A 79 9.31 -7.79 -15.06
C VAL A 79 8.06 -8.45 -14.47
N LEU A 80 7.95 -8.49 -13.14
CA LEU A 80 6.88 -9.23 -12.48
C LEU A 80 5.54 -8.48 -12.45
N TYR A 81 5.57 -7.15 -12.30
CA TYR A 81 4.36 -6.36 -12.15
C TYR A 81 3.37 -6.56 -13.32
N PRO A 82 3.77 -6.45 -14.60
CA PRO A 82 2.85 -6.65 -15.72
C PRO A 82 2.25 -8.05 -15.80
N ILE A 83 2.96 -9.06 -15.26
CA ILE A 83 2.50 -10.46 -15.24
C ILE A 83 1.40 -10.64 -14.17
N PHE A 84 1.67 -10.14 -12.96
CA PHE A 84 0.77 -10.35 -11.83
C PHE A 84 -0.39 -9.36 -11.79
N ASP A 85 -0.23 -8.14 -12.29
CA ASP A 85 -1.30 -7.13 -12.31
C ASP A 85 -2.53 -7.61 -13.09
N LYS A 86 -2.32 -8.39 -14.15
CA LYS A 86 -3.38 -9.04 -14.95
C LYS A 86 -4.17 -10.09 -14.15
N CYS A 87 -3.57 -10.64 -13.08
CA CYS A 87 -4.22 -11.65 -12.23
C CYS A 87 -5.00 -11.02 -11.08
N PHE A 88 -4.73 -9.76 -10.75
CA PHE A 88 -5.38 -9.08 -9.63
C PHE A 88 -6.82 -8.69 -9.97
N ILE A 89 -7.71 -8.83 -8.99
CA ILE A 89 -9.06 -8.32 -9.16
C ILE A 89 -9.06 -6.81 -9.43
N PHE A 90 -10.06 -6.32 -10.15
CA PHE A 90 -10.17 -4.88 -10.43
C PHE A 90 -10.17 -4.04 -9.14
N ASP A 91 -10.80 -4.52 -8.09
CA ASP A 91 -11.05 -3.80 -6.83
C ASP A 91 -9.96 -3.97 -5.76
N SER A 92 -8.71 -4.28 -6.17
CA SER A 92 -7.48 -4.16 -5.38
C SER A 92 -6.76 -2.86 -5.72
N TYR A 93 -6.48 -1.99 -4.74
CA TYR A 93 -6.13 -0.57 -4.96
C TYR A 93 -4.75 -0.15 -4.47
N SER A 94 -4.07 -0.93 -3.65
CA SER A 94 -2.76 -0.56 -3.10
C SER A 94 -1.63 -0.88 -4.06
N CYS A 95 -0.70 0.06 -4.25
CA CYS A 95 0.55 -0.15 -5.01
C CYS A 95 0.33 -0.71 -6.43
N ARG A 96 -0.65 -0.18 -7.13
CA ARG A 96 -0.97 -0.49 -8.53
C ARG A 96 -1.11 0.80 -9.33
N GLU A 97 -0.73 0.76 -10.60
CA GLU A 97 -0.90 1.88 -11.54
C GLU A 97 -2.38 2.25 -11.68
N ASP A 98 -2.68 3.55 -11.81
CA ASP A 98 -4.03 4.11 -11.92
C ASP A 98 -4.99 3.77 -10.77
N LYS A 99 -4.46 3.25 -9.66
CA LYS A 99 -5.19 2.94 -8.43
C LYS A 99 -4.80 3.92 -7.31
N GLY A 100 -4.85 3.51 -6.08
CA GLY A 100 -4.46 4.32 -4.93
C GLY A 100 -5.62 4.69 -4.02
N THR A 101 -5.33 5.51 -3.01
CA THR A 101 -6.25 5.85 -1.92
C THR A 101 -7.55 6.49 -2.42
N HIS A 102 -7.44 7.48 -3.31
CA HIS A 102 -8.61 8.23 -3.76
C HIS A 102 -9.52 7.37 -4.65
N ALA A 103 -8.93 6.62 -5.60
CA ALA A 103 -9.68 5.69 -6.44
C ALA A 103 -10.41 4.62 -5.61
N ALA A 104 -9.78 4.10 -4.54
CA ALA A 104 -10.40 3.13 -3.63
C ALA A 104 -11.60 3.73 -2.88
N VAL A 105 -11.47 4.96 -2.39
CA VAL A 105 -12.56 5.64 -1.66
C VAL A 105 -13.71 6.01 -2.61
N ASP A 106 -13.42 6.45 -3.83
CA ASP A 106 -14.43 6.70 -4.87
C ASP A 106 -15.16 5.42 -5.25
N ARG A 107 -14.44 4.30 -5.33
CA ARG A 107 -15.06 2.99 -5.58
C ARG A 107 -15.96 2.55 -4.45
N LEU A 108 -15.54 2.74 -3.19
CA LEU A 108 -16.38 2.46 -2.03
C LEU A 108 -17.68 3.25 -2.09
N GLU A 109 -17.63 4.54 -2.42
CA GLU A 109 -18.81 5.38 -2.54
C GLU A 109 -19.77 4.86 -3.61
N ARG A 110 -19.25 4.52 -4.80
CA ARG A 110 -20.03 3.90 -5.88
C ARG A 110 -20.65 2.56 -5.45
N PHE A 111 -19.93 1.74 -4.70
CA PHE A 111 -20.43 0.48 -4.17
C PHE A 111 -21.55 0.71 -3.16
N LEU A 112 -21.40 1.66 -2.24
CA LEU A 112 -22.42 2.04 -1.28
C LEU A 112 -23.70 2.54 -1.97
N GLN A 113 -23.58 3.34 -3.04
CA GLN A 113 -24.71 3.80 -3.83
C GLN A 113 -25.44 2.64 -4.52
N LYS A 114 -24.68 1.74 -5.18
CA LYS A 114 -25.25 0.58 -5.89
C LYS A 114 -25.90 -0.41 -4.91
N ALA A 115 -25.22 -0.77 -3.83
CA ALA A 115 -25.72 -1.72 -2.83
C ALA A 115 -26.99 -1.19 -2.15
N SER A 116 -27.06 0.12 -1.87
CA SER A 116 -28.24 0.73 -1.25
C SER A 116 -29.34 1.12 -2.23
N LYS A 117 -29.20 0.83 -3.52
CA LYS A 117 -30.14 1.30 -4.56
C LYS A 117 -30.42 2.81 -4.42
N ASN A 118 -29.34 3.61 -4.42
CA ASN A 118 -29.41 5.07 -4.22
C ASN A 118 -30.11 5.47 -2.91
N ASN A 119 -29.67 4.92 -1.79
CA ASN A 119 -30.15 5.17 -0.43
C ASN A 119 -31.58 4.63 -0.10
N LYS A 120 -32.16 3.84 -0.98
CA LYS A 120 -33.49 3.23 -0.72
C LYS A 120 -33.40 2.03 0.22
N LYS A 121 -32.26 1.36 0.33
CA LYS A 121 -32.04 0.19 1.17
C LYS A 121 -30.99 0.43 2.23
N ASN A 122 -31.15 -0.24 3.38
CA ASN A 122 -30.09 -0.30 4.38
C ASN A 122 -28.94 -1.17 3.88
N VAL A 123 -27.72 -0.69 4.09
CA VAL A 123 -26.48 -1.40 3.77
C VAL A 123 -25.57 -1.38 4.97
N PHE A 124 -24.95 -2.53 5.23
CA PHE A 124 -23.91 -2.72 6.20
C PHE A 124 -22.56 -2.86 5.49
N ALA A 125 -21.51 -2.36 6.11
CA ALA A 125 -20.14 -2.55 5.68
C ALA A 125 -19.39 -3.33 6.76
N LEU A 126 -18.85 -4.48 6.38
CA LEU A 126 -17.85 -5.21 7.14
C LEU A 126 -16.49 -4.69 6.72
N LYS A 127 -15.76 -4.13 7.65
CA LYS A 127 -14.37 -3.73 7.49
C LYS A 127 -13.47 -4.67 8.29
N CYS A 128 -12.42 -5.17 7.64
CA CYS A 128 -11.41 -6.04 8.23
C CYS A 128 -10.00 -5.51 7.94
N ASP A 129 -9.07 -5.91 8.82
CA ASP A 129 -7.64 -5.63 8.72
C ASP A 129 -6.90 -6.92 9.13
N ILE A 130 -5.77 -7.22 8.52
CA ILE A 130 -4.98 -8.41 8.85
C ILE A 130 -3.95 -8.07 9.91
N ARG A 131 -3.80 -8.95 10.90
CA ARG A 131 -2.87 -8.75 12.02
C ARG A 131 -1.43 -8.87 11.54
N LYS A 132 -0.61 -7.83 11.79
CA LYS A 132 0.84 -7.81 11.49
C LYS A 132 1.17 -8.32 10.09
N PHE A 133 0.39 -7.93 9.09
CA PHE A 133 0.39 -8.55 7.76
C PHE A 133 1.78 -8.76 7.18
N PHE A 134 2.62 -7.71 7.04
CA PHE A 134 3.95 -7.84 6.44
C PHE A 134 4.87 -8.77 7.23
N ASP A 135 4.79 -8.77 8.55
CA ASP A 135 5.61 -9.63 9.42
C ASP A 135 5.13 -11.09 9.40
N SER A 136 3.86 -11.33 9.02
CA SER A 136 3.20 -12.65 9.09
C SER A 136 3.14 -13.37 7.74
N ILE A 137 3.61 -12.76 6.64
CA ILE A 137 3.67 -13.43 5.34
C ILE A 137 4.62 -14.63 5.41
N ASP A 138 4.12 -15.82 5.07
CA ASP A 138 4.93 -17.03 4.94
C ASP A 138 5.66 -17.02 3.60
N GLN A 139 7.00 -16.99 3.63
CA GLN A 139 7.83 -16.88 2.44
C GLN A 139 7.74 -18.11 1.53
N GLU A 140 7.53 -19.32 2.09
CA GLU A 140 7.39 -20.55 1.30
C GLU A 140 6.07 -20.57 0.54
N ILE A 141 4.96 -20.21 1.21
CA ILE A 141 3.64 -20.07 0.55
C ILE A 141 3.72 -19.03 -0.56
N LEU A 142 4.38 -17.90 -0.29
CA LEU A 142 4.56 -16.85 -1.31
C LEU A 142 5.35 -17.36 -2.52
N LEU A 143 6.44 -18.08 -2.30
CA LEU A 143 7.23 -18.70 -3.37
C LEU A 143 6.40 -19.71 -4.17
N GLU A 144 5.59 -20.53 -3.51
CA GLU A 144 4.68 -21.47 -4.19
C GLU A 144 3.66 -20.72 -5.08
N ILE A 145 3.07 -19.63 -4.60
CA ILE A 145 2.13 -18.80 -5.38
C ILE A 145 2.85 -18.23 -6.61
N ILE A 146 4.07 -17.73 -6.44
CA ILE A 146 4.86 -17.16 -7.53
C ILE A 146 5.22 -18.26 -8.56
N ARG A 147 5.65 -19.44 -8.12
CA ARG A 147 6.00 -20.57 -9.00
C ARG A 147 4.86 -21.04 -9.89
N ARG A 148 3.61 -20.86 -9.48
CA ARG A 148 2.44 -21.18 -10.34
C ARG A 148 2.35 -20.32 -11.59
N LYS A 149 3.01 -19.17 -11.63
CA LYS A 149 2.92 -18.18 -12.71
C LYS A 149 4.26 -17.92 -13.41
N ILE A 150 5.35 -18.04 -12.65
CA ILE A 150 6.69 -17.77 -13.16
C ILE A 150 7.42 -19.09 -13.33
N GLY A 151 7.78 -19.38 -14.59
CA GLY A 151 8.68 -20.48 -14.93
C GLY A 151 10.14 -20.02 -14.91
N GLY A 152 11.06 -20.99 -14.96
CA GLY A 152 12.49 -20.75 -15.06
C GLY A 152 13.20 -20.76 -13.70
N ASN A 153 14.14 -21.69 -13.57
CA ASN A 153 14.89 -21.90 -12.33
C ASN A 153 15.69 -20.67 -11.89
N ASP A 154 16.18 -19.88 -12.83
CA ASP A 154 17.00 -18.69 -12.54
C ASP A 154 16.16 -17.54 -11.93
N ALA A 155 14.96 -17.36 -12.45
CA ALA A 155 14.03 -16.37 -11.90
C ALA A 155 13.61 -16.75 -10.46
N ILE A 156 13.26 -18.02 -10.26
CA ILE A 156 12.88 -18.53 -8.93
C ILE A 156 14.05 -18.46 -7.96
N TRP A 157 15.27 -18.83 -8.39
CA TRP A 157 16.47 -18.67 -7.57
C TRP A 157 16.65 -17.22 -7.09
N LEU A 158 16.51 -16.26 -7.99
CA LEU A 158 16.67 -14.83 -7.63
C LEU A 158 15.59 -14.38 -6.64
N LEU A 159 14.33 -14.76 -6.89
CA LEU A 159 13.20 -14.38 -6.02
C LEU A 159 13.35 -15.00 -4.63
N GLU A 160 13.82 -16.24 -4.55
CA GLU A 160 14.15 -16.91 -3.29
C GLU A 160 15.27 -16.19 -2.53
N LYS A 161 16.35 -15.76 -3.23
CA LYS A 161 17.43 -14.94 -2.62
C LYS A 161 16.88 -13.62 -2.05
N ILE A 162 16.00 -12.95 -2.76
CA ILE A 162 15.38 -11.71 -2.29
C ILE A 162 14.47 -11.96 -1.09
N LEU A 163 13.62 -12.98 -1.11
CA LEU A 163 12.72 -13.29 -0.01
C LEU A 163 13.49 -13.69 1.25
N ARG A 164 14.45 -14.59 1.13
CA ARG A 164 15.27 -15.07 2.25
C ARG A 164 16.31 -14.04 2.74
N SER A 165 16.47 -12.89 2.05
CA SER A 165 17.30 -11.78 2.56
C SER A 165 16.72 -11.14 3.82
N PHE A 166 15.45 -11.41 4.13
CA PHE A 166 14.78 -10.97 5.34
C PHE A 166 14.35 -12.18 6.18
N PRO A 167 14.54 -12.16 7.52
CA PRO A 167 14.43 -13.36 8.33
C PRO A 167 13.02 -13.96 8.40
N ALA A 168 11.98 -13.11 8.36
CA ALA A 168 10.59 -13.57 8.36
C ALA A 168 9.67 -12.48 7.78
N GLY A 169 8.62 -12.88 7.09
CA GLY A 169 7.70 -11.94 6.45
C GLY A 169 8.36 -11.18 5.29
N LEU A 170 7.94 -9.92 5.11
CA LEU A 170 8.47 -9.01 4.10
C LEU A 170 8.94 -7.69 4.73
N PRO A 171 10.11 -7.15 4.33
CA PRO A 171 10.59 -5.87 4.83
C PRO A 171 9.74 -4.72 4.32
N LEU A 172 9.37 -3.78 5.20
CA LEU A 172 8.76 -2.53 4.77
C LEU A 172 9.82 -1.59 4.19
N GLY A 173 9.60 -1.11 2.96
CA GLY A 173 10.47 -0.14 2.31
C GLY A 173 10.94 -0.53 0.90
N ASN A 174 10.72 -1.75 0.45
CA ASN A 174 11.07 -2.21 -0.89
C ASN A 174 9.85 -2.27 -1.82
N VAL A 175 10.05 -1.94 -3.09
CA VAL A 175 8.99 -2.02 -4.11
C VAL A 175 8.53 -3.46 -4.36
N THR A 176 9.44 -4.44 -4.30
CA THR A 176 9.09 -5.87 -4.41
C THR A 176 8.22 -6.34 -3.26
N SER A 177 8.44 -5.86 -2.03
CA SER A 177 7.59 -6.23 -0.88
C SER A 177 6.13 -5.81 -1.08
N GLN A 178 5.90 -4.67 -1.75
CA GLN A 178 4.55 -4.21 -2.08
C GLN A 178 3.87 -5.10 -3.12
N LEU A 179 4.61 -5.51 -4.15
CA LEU A 179 4.11 -6.44 -5.17
C LEU A 179 3.84 -7.82 -4.56
N PHE A 180 4.77 -8.35 -3.78
CA PHE A 180 4.65 -9.65 -3.12
C PHE A 180 3.47 -9.69 -2.15
N ALA A 181 3.23 -8.61 -1.41
CA ALA A 181 2.05 -8.46 -0.56
C ALA A 181 0.74 -8.53 -1.36
N ASN A 182 0.68 -7.92 -2.54
CA ASN A 182 -0.49 -8.02 -3.42
C ASN A 182 -0.64 -9.42 -4.03
N ILE A 183 0.47 -10.07 -4.44
CA ILE A 183 0.46 -11.45 -4.94
C ILE A 183 -0.10 -12.39 -3.86
N TYR A 184 0.37 -12.26 -2.63
CA TYR A 184 -0.06 -13.10 -1.51
C TYR A 184 -1.55 -12.94 -1.21
N LEU A 185 -2.04 -11.71 -1.12
CA LEU A 185 -3.46 -11.45 -0.85
C LEU A 185 -4.37 -11.61 -2.07
N ASN A 186 -3.83 -11.78 -3.27
CA ASN A 186 -4.65 -12.14 -4.42
C ASN A 186 -5.36 -13.49 -4.22
N GLU A 187 -4.77 -14.44 -3.48
CA GLU A 187 -5.45 -15.70 -3.12
C GLU A 187 -6.74 -15.42 -2.31
N LEU A 188 -6.68 -14.50 -1.34
CA LEU A 188 -7.87 -14.04 -0.62
C LEU A 188 -8.87 -13.34 -1.54
N ASP A 189 -8.39 -12.47 -2.44
CA ASP A 189 -9.24 -11.77 -3.40
C ASP A 189 -10.03 -12.75 -4.29
N GLN A 190 -9.34 -13.78 -4.80
CA GLN A 190 -9.96 -14.83 -5.63
C GLN A 190 -10.96 -15.65 -4.82
N PHE A 191 -10.64 -16.00 -3.57
CA PHE A 191 -11.56 -16.71 -2.68
C PHE A 191 -12.85 -15.91 -2.44
N ILE A 192 -12.73 -14.63 -2.08
CA ILE A 192 -13.89 -13.76 -1.81
C ILE A 192 -14.74 -13.55 -3.08
N LYS A 193 -14.08 -13.36 -4.24
CA LYS A 193 -14.81 -13.07 -5.49
C LYS A 193 -15.41 -14.31 -6.14
N HIS A 194 -14.75 -15.45 -6.10
CA HIS A 194 -15.14 -16.62 -6.90
C HIS A 194 -15.73 -17.76 -6.04
N VAL A 195 -15.32 -17.92 -4.80
CA VAL A 195 -15.87 -18.94 -3.90
C VAL A 195 -17.02 -18.36 -3.09
N LEU A 196 -16.81 -17.26 -2.36
CA LEU A 196 -17.85 -16.59 -1.59
C LEU A 196 -18.80 -15.76 -2.48
N LYS A 197 -18.39 -15.46 -3.72
CA LYS A 197 -19.16 -14.72 -4.74
C LYS A 197 -19.60 -13.32 -4.30
N GLU A 198 -18.79 -12.66 -3.46
CA GLU A 198 -19.09 -11.33 -2.93
C GLU A 198 -18.94 -10.25 -4.00
N LYS A 199 -20.05 -9.60 -4.35
CA LYS A 199 -20.11 -8.58 -5.40
C LYS A 199 -19.41 -7.28 -4.99
N PHE A 200 -19.70 -6.82 -3.78
CA PHE A 200 -19.23 -5.52 -3.26
C PHE A 200 -18.05 -5.72 -2.30
N TYR A 201 -16.94 -6.11 -2.83
CA TYR A 201 -15.68 -6.31 -2.13
C TYR A 201 -14.60 -5.43 -2.74
N LEU A 202 -13.82 -4.75 -1.90
CA LEU A 202 -12.65 -3.99 -2.30
C LEU A 202 -11.55 -4.07 -1.24
N ARG A 203 -10.29 -4.02 -1.67
CA ARG A 203 -9.11 -4.13 -0.81
C ARG A 203 -8.09 -3.01 -1.07
N TYR A 204 -7.48 -2.54 0.00
CA TYR A 204 -6.31 -1.67 -0.01
C TYR A 204 -5.23 -2.23 0.92
N CYS A 205 -4.22 -2.91 0.38
CA CYS A 205 -3.25 -3.68 1.15
C CYS A 205 -3.95 -4.71 2.04
N ASP A 206 -3.75 -4.63 3.36
CA ASP A 206 -4.35 -5.48 4.40
C ASP A 206 -5.72 -5.00 4.90
N ASP A 207 -6.18 -3.81 4.51
CA ASP A 207 -7.47 -3.21 4.88
C ASP A 207 -8.50 -3.49 3.76
N PHE A 208 -9.59 -4.19 4.06
CA PHE A 208 -10.61 -4.54 3.07
C PHE A 208 -12.03 -4.36 3.58
N ILE A 209 -12.97 -4.18 2.65
CA ILE A 209 -14.38 -3.91 2.93
C ILE A 209 -15.27 -4.80 2.08
N LEU A 210 -16.30 -5.36 2.72
CA LEU A 210 -17.44 -6.03 2.08
C LEU A 210 -18.73 -5.31 2.42
N LEU A 211 -19.68 -5.25 1.48
CA LEU A 211 -20.99 -4.62 1.69
C LEU A 211 -22.11 -5.62 1.46
N SER A 212 -23.09 -5.63 2.34
CA SER A 212 -24.32 -6.42 2.20
C SER A 212 -25.53 -5.68 2.78
N GLU A 213 -26.73 -6.01 2.28
CA GLU A 213 -28.01 -5.59 2.87
C GLU A 213 -28.29 -6.39 4.16
N ASN A 214 -27.74 -7.62 4.29
CA ASN A 214 -27.91 -8.50 5.43
C ASN A 214 -26.65 -8.45 6.32
N ARG A 215 -26.85 -8.11 7.60
CA ARG A 215 -25.80 -8.04 8.61
C ARG A 215 -25.30 -9.43 9.01
N GLU A 216 -26.22 -10.38 9.21
CA GLU A 216 -25.89 -11.76 9.60
C GLU A 216 -25.03 -12.45 8.54
N HIS A 217 -25.32 -12.19 7.25
CA HIS A 217 -24.47 -12.66 6.16
C HIS A 217 -23.03 -12.18 6.32
N LEU A 218 -22.81 -10.89 6.64
CA LEU A 218 -21.46 -10.35 6.88
C LEU A 218 -20.80 -10.96 8.11
N GLU A 219 -21.57 -11.27 9.17
CA GLU A 219 -21.06 -11.94 10.38
C GLU A 219 -20.57 -13.36 10.04
N ASN A 220 -21.32 -14.11 9.23
CA ASN A 220 -20.95 -15.44 8.77
C ASN A 220 -19.69 -15.42 7.87
N LEU A 221 -19.54 -14.40 7.04
CA LEU A 221 -18.33 -14.23 6.19
C LEU A 221 -17.04 -14.06 7.00
N ILE A 222 -17.11 -13.50 8.21
CA ILE A 222 -15.92 -13.32 9.06
C ILE A 222 -15.25 -14.66 9.33
N ASN A 223 -16.03 -15.66 9.72
CA ASN A 223 -15.53 -17.00 10.04
C ASN A 223 -14.90 -17.67 8.80
N SER A 224 -15.60 -17.62 7.67
CA SER A 224 -15.11 -18.21 6.41
C SER A 224 -13.82 -17.56 5.92
N ILE A 225 -13.72 -16.23 6.07
CA ILE A 225 -12.52 -15.47 5.68
C ILE A 225 -11.34 -15.78 6.62
N ASP A 226 -11.58 -15.82 7.94
CA ASP A 226 -10.50 -16.12 8.90
C ASP A 226 -10.01 -17.55 8.78
N GLU A 227 -10.90 -18.52 8.54
CA GLU A 227 -10.55 -19.91 8.26
C GLU A 227 -9.70 -20.04 7.00
N PHE A 228 -10.08 -19.35 5.90
CA PHE A 228 -9.28 -19.32 4.67
C PHE A 228 -7.90 -18.71 4.91
N LEU A 229 -7.85 -17.55 5.56
CA LEU A 229 -6.59 -16.87 5.88
C LEU A 229 -5.68 -17.77 6.70
N ASN A 230 -6.20 -18.44 7.72
CA ASN A 230 -5.41 -19.31 8.58
C ASN A 230 -4.93 -20.58 7.84
N SER A 231 -5.85 -21.29 7.19
CA SER A 231 -5.54 -22.59 6.57
C SER A 231 -4.68 -22.48 5.31
N LYS A 232 -4.87 -21.44 4.49
CA LYS A 232 -4.19 -21.25 3.19
C LYS A 232 -3.03 -20.28 3.21
N LEU A 233 -3.08 -19.27 4.07
CA LEU A 233 -2.12 -18.17 4.06
C LEU A 233 -1.41 -17.97 5.41
N LYS A 234 -1.70 -18.79 6.43
CA LYS A 234 -1.15 -18.65 7.79
C LYS A 234 -1.28 -17.22 8.34
N LEU A 235 -2.36 -16.53 7.96
CA LEU A 235 -2.70 -15.18 8.39
C LEU A 235 -3.94 -15.21 9.29
N HIS A 236 -4.12 -14.14 10.08
CA HIS A 236 -5.31 -13.97 10.93
C HIS A 236 -5.88 -12.58 10.80
N LEU A 237 -7.19 -12.46 10.89
CA LEU A 237 -7.86 -11.17 11.04
C LEU A 237 -7.42 -10.50 12.36
N HIS A 238 -7.35 -9.17 12.34
CA HIS A 238 -7.02 -8.41 13.54
C HIS A 238 -8.25 -8.31 14.44
N PRO A 239 -8.29 -8.93 15.64
CA PRO A 239 -9.52 -9.10 16.43
C PRO A 239 -10.21 -7.78 16.77
N ASN A 240 -9.43 -6.72 17.02
CA ASN A 240 -9.95 -5.41 17.39
C ASN A 240 -10.25 -4.49 16.20
N LYS A 241 -10.16 -5.00 14.95
CA LYS A 241 -10.37 -4.21 13.73
C LYS A 241 -11.37 -4.86 12.77
N ILE A 242 -12.18 -5.78 13.26
CA ILE A 242 -13.34 -6.32 12.57
C ILE A 242 -14.53 -5.46 12.97
N ILE A 243 -15.08 -4.70 12.03
CA ILE A 243 -16.12 -3.71 12.34
C ILE A 243 -17.24 -3.82 11.33
N ILE A 244 -18.47 -4.06 11.80
CA ILE A 244 -19.67 -3.96 10.98
C ILE A 244 -20.41 -2.66 11.32
N ARG A 245 -20.63 -1.80 10.32
CA ARG A 245 -21.36 -0.53 10.47
C ARG A 245 -22.46 -0.39 9.45
N LYS A 246 -23.56 0.25 9.86
CA LYS A 246 -24.59 0.73 8.92
C LYS A 246 -24.06 1.91 8.13
N ARG A 247 -24.38 2.00 6.83
CA ARG A 247 -24.01 3.12 5.96
C ARG A 247 -24.36 4.49 6.56
N ARG A 248 -25.52 4.64 7.20
CA ARG A 248 -25.94 5.90 7.83
C ARG A 248 -25.02 6.40 8.94
N GLN A 249 -24.22 5.51 9.54
CA GLN A 249 -23.25 5.87 10.58
C GLN A 249 -21.92 6.40 9.99
N GLY A 250 -21.78 6.35 8.65
CA GLY A 250 -20.55 6.67 7.96
C GLY A 250 -19.54 5.52 7.97
N ILE A 251 -18.99 5.22 6.81
CA ILE A 251 -17.99 4.17 6.61
C ILE A 251 -16.61 4.79 6.55
N ASP A 252 -15.80 4.47 7.55
CA ASP A 252 -14.43 4.95 7.69
C ASP A 252 -13.46 4.07 6.88
N PHE A 253 -12.85 4.65 5.83
CA PHE A 253 -11.87 3.96 5.00
C PHE A 253 -10.78 4.93 4.52
N LEU A 254 -9.52 4.52 4.63
CA LEU A 254 -8.34 5.25 4.13
C LEU A 254 -8.26 6.73 4.52
N GLY A 255 -8.72 7.07 5.72
CA GLY A 255 -8.66 8.44 6.22
C GLY A 255 -9.87 9.32 5.91
N TYR A 256 -10.85 8.79 5.20
CA TYR A 256 -12.13 9.43 4.91
C TYR A 256 -13.29 8.70 5.61
N VAL A 257 -14.38 9.41 5.81
CA VAL A 257 -15.67 8.85 6.25
C VAL A 257 -16.70 9.13 5.17
N THR A 258 -17.18 8.08 4.52
CA THR A 258 -18.22 8.17 3.49
C THR A 258 -19.60 8.07 4.15
N LEU A 259 -20.37 9.14 4.06
CA LEU A 259 -21.75 9.26 4.53
C LEU A 259 -22.72 9.02 3.36
N GLN A 260 -24.02 9.14 3.59
CA GLN A 260 -25.01 8.89 2.56
C GLN A 260 -24.87 9.80 1.33
N ASN A 261 -24.67 11.11 1.55
CA ASN A 261 -24.69 12.11 0.51
C ASN A 261 -23.38 12.87 0.33
N HIS A 262 -22.39 12.60 1.16
CA HIS A 262 -21.10 13.27 1.09
C HIS A 262 -20.00 12.48 1.81
N ARG A 263 -18.77 12.90 1.59
CA ARG A 263 -17.56 12.37 2.21
C ARG A 263 -16.87 13.47 3.01
N VAL A 264 -16.32 13.13 4.16
CA VAL A 264 -15.54 14.03 5.01
C VAL A 264 -14.22 13.39 5.41
N LEU A 265 -13.24 14.19 5.81
CA LEU A 265 -12.04 13.65 6.44
C LEU A 265 -12.38 13.03 7.80
N ARG A 266 -11.75 11.89 8.10
CA ARG A 266 -11.78 11.31 9.45
C ARG A 266 -11.28 12.34 10.46
N THR A 267 -11.96 12.50 11.59
CA THR A 267 -11.60 13.50 12.62
C THR A 267 -10.12 13.43 13.03
N LYS A 268 -9.57 12.21 13.20
CA LYS A 268 -8.16 12.01 13.52
C LYS A 268 -7.23 12.51 12.39
N THR A 269 -7.62 12.30 11.13
CA THR A 269 -6.88 12.79 9.95
C THR A 269 -6.94 14.32 9.90
N LYS A 270 -8.13 14.92 10.07
CA LYS A 270 -8.31 16.38 10.13
C LYS A 270 -7.39 17.00 11.18
N ARG A 271 -7.44 16.53 12.44
CA ARG A 271 -6.61 17.07 13.52
C ARG A 271 -5.12 16.98 13.22
N ARG A 272 -4.67 15.87 12.62
CA ARG A 272 -3.27 15.69 12.22
C ARG A 272 -2.84 16.66 11.14
N VAL A 273 -3.66 16.86 10.10
CA VAL A 273 -3.40 17.82 9.02
C VAL A 273 -3.27 19.23 9.58
N LEU A 274 -4.24 19.69 10.37
CA LEU A 274 -4.21 21.00 11.00
C LEU A 274 -2.96 21.22 11.85
N LYS A 275 -2.59 20.24 12.69
CA LYS A 275 -1.38 20.30 13.51
C LYS A 275 -0.10 20.39 12.66
N LYS A 276 0.00 19.59 11.59
CA LYS A 276 1.18 19.59 10.70
C LYS A 276 1.34 20.91 9.97
N ILE A 277 0.24 21.47 9.45
CA ILE A 277 0.27 22.79 8.77
C ILE A 277 0.68 23.89 9.74
N LYS A 278 0.10 23.93 10.95
CA LYS A 278 0.45 24.89 11.97
C LYS A 278 1.94 24.82 12.34
N ASN A 279 2.47 23.62 12.54
CA ASN A 279 3.88 23.46 12.88
C ASN A 279 4.79 23.95 11.72
N LYS A 280 4.46 23.60 10.47
CA LYS A 280 5.22 24.06 9.30
C LYS A 280 5.15 25.58 9.10
N HIS A 281 4.01 26.20 9.40
CA HIS A 281 3.91 27.67 9.36
C HIS A 281 4.82 28.32 10.43
N ILE A 282 4.87 27.75 11.64
CA ILE A 282 5.80 28.23 12.68
C ILE A 282 7.26 28.05 12.22
N GLU A 283 7.60 26.96 11.58
CA GLU A 283 8.97 26.73 11.04
C GLU A 283 9.31 27.71 9.92
N LEU A 284 8.34 28.07 9.07
CA LEU A 284 8.49 29.11 8.05
C LEU A 284 8.76 30.47 8.68
N LEU A 285 7.96 30.87 9.68
CA LEU A 285 8.15 32.15 10.39
C LEU A 285 9.50 32.25 11.13
N LYS A 286 10.07 31.10 11.54
CA LYS A 286 11.41 31.02 12.15
C LYS A 286 12.54 30.95 11.11
N GLY A 287 12.24 30.93 9.81
CA GLY A 287 13.24 30.78 8.76
C GLY A 287 13.86 29.38 8.64
N ASN A 288 13.28 28.37 9.33
CA ASN A 288 13.82 27.00 9.29
C ASN A 288 13.46 26.22 8.00
N ILE A 289 12.45 26.66 7.27
CA ILE A 289 12.05 26.10 5.98
C ILE A 289 11.78 27.23 4.97
N SER A 290 11.98 26.94 3.68
CA SER A 290 11.66 27.90 2.62
C SER A 290 10.15 28.00 2.39
N GLU A 291 9.70 29.13 1.84
CA GLU A 291 8.33 29.35 1.42
C GLU A 291 7.89 28.31 0.37
N GLU A 292 8.77 27.92 -0.54
CA GLU A 292 8.53 26.86 -1.51
C GLU A 292 8.22 25.52 -0.83
N SER A 293 9.00 25.12 0.18
CA SER A 293 8.79 23.88 0.95
C SER A 293 7.47 23.89 1.71
N PHE A 294 7.09 25.06 2.24
CA PHE A 294 5.80 25.25 2.89
C PHE A 294 4.66 25.10 1.87
N ASN A 295 4.76 25.78 0.72
CA ASN A 295 3.75 25.76 -0.34
C ASN A 295 3.57 24.34 -0.93
N GLN A 296 4.62 23.58 -1.17
CA GLN A 296 4.54 22.17 -1.59
C GLN A 296 3.73 21.34 -0.58
N SER A 297 3.97 21.54 0.71
CA SER A 297 3.24 20.83 1.76
C SER A 297 1.77 21.24 1.81
N TRP A 298 1.51 22.53 1.67
CA TRP A 298 0.17 23.09 1.61
C TRP A 298 -0.64 22.51 0.44
N GLN A 299 -0.05 22.52 -0.78
CA GLN A 299 -0.69 21.97 -1.97
C GLN A 299 -0.99 20.47 -1.82
N SER A 300 -0.11 19.71 -1.17
CA SER A 300 -0.34 18.29 -0.88
C SER A 300 -1.58 18.08 0.01
N TYR A 301 -1.76 18.90 1.04
CA TYR A 301 -2.96 18.82 1.89
C TYR A 301 -4.22 19.32 1.17
N PHE A 302 -4.09 20.32 0.33
CA PHE A 302 -5.18 20.79 -0.53
C PHE A 302 -5.67 19.69 -1.46
N GLY A 303 -4.73 18.91 -2.04
CA GLY A 303 -5.05 17.73 -2.84
C GLY A 303 -5.93 16.72 -2.09
N ILE A 304 -5.67 16.48 -0.80
CA ILE A 304 -6.51 15.60 0.04
C ILE A 304 -7.92 16.20 0.23
N LEU A 305 -8.04 17.52 0.44
CA LEU A 305 -9.32 18.19 0.67
C LEU A 305 -10.22 18.20 -0.55
N LYS A 306 -9.66 18.18 -1.77
CA LYS A 306 -10.44 18.10 -3.03
C LYS A 306 -11.30 16.83 -3.12
N HIS A 307 -10.91 15.75 -2.42
CA HIS A 307 -11.62 14.48 -2.42
C HIS A 307 -12.71 14.35 -1.34
N CYS A 308 -13.08 15.46 -0.66
CA CYS A 308 -14.13 15.45 0.37
C CYS A 308 -14.79 16.83 0.52
N LYS A 309 -15.82 16.95 1.36
CA LYS A 309 -16.36 18.26 1.78
C LYS A 309 -15.36 18.97 2.70
N GLY A 310 -14.27 19.50 2.09
CA GLY A 310 -13.13 20.11 2.76
C GLY A 310 -13.20 21.60 2.99
N TYR A 311 -14.17 22.34 2.42
CA TYR A 311 -14.24 23.80 2.43
C TYR A 311 -14.09 24.46 3.82
N LYS A 312 -14.80 23.92 4.83
CA LYS A 312 -14.67 24.44 6.20
C LYS A 312 -13.27 24.26 6.78
N ILE A 313 -12.60 23.14 6.44
CA ILE A 313 -11.24 22.85 6.89
C ILE A 313 -10.26 23.77 6.18
N GLN A 314 -10.47 24.01 4.88
CA GLN A 314 -9.68 24.95 4.11
C GLN A 314 -9.74 26.35 4.70
N LYS A 315 -10.94 26.90 4.96
CA LYS A 315 -11.10 28.20 5.62
C LYS A 315 -10.46 28.25 7.03
N GLU A 316 -10.59 27.18 7.81
CA GLU A 316 -9.95 27.09 9.13
C GLU A 316 -8.42 27.19 9.01
N ILE A 317 -7.82 26.62 7.95
CA ILE A 317 -6.39 26.70 7.70
C ILE A 317 -6.02 28.11 7.20
N GLU A 318 -6.74 28.67 6.25
CA GLU A 318 -6.52 30.02 5.74
C GLU A 318 -6.52 31.05 6.87
N ASN A 319 -7.49 30.97 7.80
CA ASN A 319 -7.56 31.85 8.97
C ASN A 319 -6.41 31.62 9.98
N MET A 320 -5.80 30.41 9.99
CA MET A 320 -4.64 30.13 10.87
C MET A 320 -3.33 30.68 10.30
N LEU A 321 -3.29 30.98 9.00
CA LEU A 321 -2.09 31.44 8.29
C LEU A 321 -2.06 32.97 8.14
N GLN A 322 -3.17 33.64 8.43
CA GLN A 322 -3.28 35.11 8.60
C GLN A 322 -2.80 35.51 10.02
#